data_19f3a95988c940c05b329ac86fa0cb44
#
_entry.id   19f3a95988c940c05b329ac86fa0cb44
#
_cell.length_a   1.000
_cell.length_b   1.000
_cell.length_c   1.000
_cell.angle_alpha   90.00
_cell.angle_beta   90.00
_cell.angle_gamma   90.00
#
_symmetry.space_group_name_H-M   'P 1'
#
loop_
_entity.id
_entity.type
_entity.pdbx_description
1 polymer ?
#
loop_
_entity_poly.entity_id
_entity_poly.type
_entity_poly.pdbx_seq_one_letter_code
_entity_poly.pdbx_strand_id
1 'polypeptide(L)'
;FGDGAGAVVLAATGNTDQGCLYQRMSSDGAMWSSLYCPRDQTNLPVDSTDFTGKFNTLQMNGREVFKFAVVMLQRAIDDALNACGIKADDLAMVIPHQSNIRMIESARQRLGLPEDRMYVNIDRYGNTSAASVAICLHELVEQKRLHEGDLVLFVAIGGGMTWATSLWR
;
A
#
# COMPACT_ATOMS: atom_id res chain seq x y z
N PHE A 1 1.28 -6.45 13.90
CA PHE A 1 1.49 -5.01 13.67
C PHE A 1 2.74 -4.56 14.41
N GLY A 2 3.47 -3.59 13.84
CA GLY A 2 4.59 -2.91 14.46
C GLY A 2 4.29 -1.44 14.67
N ASP A 3 5.04 -0.81 15.56
CA ASP A 3 4.98 0.63 15.77
C ASP A 3 5.98 1.34 14.85
N GLY A 4 5.57 2.46 14.26
CA GLY A 4 6.43 3.23 13.38
C GLY A 4 5.82 4.59 13.04
N ALA A 5 6.68 5.51 12.65
CA ALA A 5 6.30 6.81 12.12
C ALA A 5 7.15 7.15 10.91
N GLY A 6 6.60 7.92 9.99
CA GLY A 6 7.31 8.42 8.84
C GLY A 6 6.78 9.78 8.41
N ALA A 7 7.67 10.61 7.89
CA ALA A 7 7.33 11.92 7.36
C ALA A 7 8.10 12.18 6.06
N VAL A 8 7.49 12.91 5.14
CA VAL A 8 8.13 13.40 3.93
C VAL A 8 7.91 14.89 3.80
N VAL A 9 8.90 15.59 3.26
CA VAL A 9 8.79 17.02 2.94
C VAL A 9 8.62 17.15 1.43
N LEU A 10 7.54 17.78 1.01
CA LEU A 10 7.29 18.11 -0.39
C LEU A 10 7.66 19.58 -0.63
N ALA A 11 8.40 19.82 -1.69
CA ALA A 11 8.75 21.17 -2.13
C ALA A 11 8.36 21.37 -3.59
N ALA A 12 8.08 22.60 -3.96
CA ALA A 12 7.87 22.95 -5.36
C ALA A 12 9.18 22.78 -6.14
N THR A 13 9.08 22.17 -7.32
CA THR A 13 10.19 22.10 -8.28
C THR A 13 9.88 22.93 -9.52
N GLY A 14 10.88 23.56 -10.10
CA GLY A 14 10.76 24.22 -11.41
C GLY A 14 10.86 23.25 -12.59
N ASN A 15 11.16 21.97 -12.33
CA ASN A 15 11.26 20.96 -13.36
C ASN A 15 9.90 20.26 -13.55
N THR A 16 9.28 20.45 -14.71
CA THR A 16 7.97 19.87 -15.04
C THR A 16 8.00 18.36 -15.27
N ASP A 17 9.18 17.77 -15.44
CA ASP A 17 9.35 16.34 -15.66
C ASP A 17 9.57 15.56 -14.36
N GLN A 18 9.58 16.26 -13.23
CA GLN A 18 9.73 15.69 -11.88
C GLN A 18 8.47 15.92 -11.03
N GLY A 19 8.30 15.08 -10.03
CA GLY A 19 7.21 15.17 -9.06
C GLY A 19 6.18 14.04 -9.21
N CYS A 20 4.96 14.32 -8.78
CA CYS A 20 3.85 13.37 -8.85
C CYS A 20 3.28 13.30 -10.27
N LEU A 21 3.51 12.19 -10.96
CA LEU A 21 2.99 11.95 -12.32
C LEU A 21 1.56 11.40 -12.32
N TYR A 22 1.21 10.65 -11.27
CA TYR A 22 -0.10 10.04 -11.11
C TYR A 22 -0.42 9.85 -9.63
N GLN A 23 -1.66 10.14 -9.26
CA GLN A 23 -2.18 9.84 -7.93
C GLN A 23 -3.66 9.49 -8.01
N ARG A 24 -4.03 8.38 -7.35
CA ARG A 24 -5.42 7.97 -7.22
C ARG A 24 -5.67 7.34 -5.86
N MET A 25 -6.80 7.71 -5.26
CA MET A 25 -7.36 7.06 -4.08
C MET A 25 -8.77 6.60 -4.40
N SER A 26 -9.14 5.44 -3.90
CA SER A 26 -10.47 4.86 -4.09
C SER A 26 -10.88 4.06 -2.86
N SER A 27 -12.18 3.80 -2.73
CA SER A 27 -12.73 3.01 -1.63
C SER A 27 -13.94 2.19 -2.05
N ASP A 28 -14.14 1.07 -1.37
CA ASP A 28 -15.35 0.27 -1.42
C ASP A 28 -15.91 0.12 0.01
N GLY A 29 -16.88 0.94 0.33
CA GLY A 29 -17.51 0.96 1.66
C GLY A 29 -18.39 -0.25 1.95
N ALA A 30 -18.79 -1.04 0.94
CA ALA A 30 -19.56 -2.25 1.15
C ALA A 30 -18.78 -3.34 1.91
N MET A 31 -17.43 -3.27 1.85
CA MET A 31 -16.55 -4.24 2.50
C MET A 31 -15.99 -3.77 3.86
N TRP A 32 -16.54 -2.71 4.45
CA TRP A 32 -16.01 -2.12 5.68
C TRP A 32 -15.87 -3.12 6.84
N SER A 33 -16.81 -4.07 6.94
CA SER A 33 -16.82 -5.10 7.99
C SER A 33 -15.71 -6.16 7.83
N SER A 34 -14.98 -6.16 6.71
CA SER A 34 -13.86 -7.08 6.51
C SER A 34 -12.58 -6.63 7.26
N LEU A 35 -12.46 -5.33 7.58
CA LEU A 35 -11.34 -4.77 8.33
C LEU A 35 -11.79 -3.50 9.06
N TYR A 36 -12.03 -3.61 10.37
CA TYR A 36 -12.59 -2.53 11.17
C TYR A 36 -12.11 -2.58 12.63
N CYS A 37 -12.32 -1.52 13.38
CA CYS A 37 -12.01 -1.42 14.80
C CYS A 37 -13.24 -0.89 15.55
N PRO A 38 -14.10 -1.76 16.13
CA PRO A 38 -15.29 -1.32 16.82
C PRO A 38 -14.93 -0.70 18.17
N ARG A 39 -15.56 0.42 18.51
CA ARG A 39 -15.42 1.05 19.83
C ARG A 39 -16.41 0.50 20.84
N ASP A 40 -17.60 0.15 20.36
CA ASP A 40 -18.71 -0.36 21.16
C ASP A 40 -19.66 -1.21 20.29
N GLN A 41 -20.77 -1.66 20.87
CA GLN A 41 -21.73 -2.51 20.20
C GLN A 41 -22.37 -1.85 18.96
N THR A 42 -22.48 -0.52 18.90
CA THR A 42 -23.12 0.19 17.78
C THR A 42 -22.25 0.23 16.53
N ASN A 43 -20.97 -0.07 16.67
CA ASN A 43 -20.00 -0.13 15.56
C ASN A 43 -19.80 -1.55 15.02
N LEU A 44 -20.61 -2.50 15.42
CA LEU A 44 -20.56 -3.86 14.86
C LEU A 44 -21.36 -3.95 13.56
N PRO A 45 -20.99 -4.85 12.66
CA PRO A 45 -21.84 -5.17 11.50
C PRO A 45 -23.21 -5.64 11.95
N VAL A 46 -24.26 -5.31 11.17
CA VAL A 46 -25.67 -5.54 11.53
C VAL A 46 -25.98 -6.98 11.91
N ASP A 47 -25.32 -7.93 11.28
CA ASP A 47 -25.53 -9.36 11.50
C ASP A 47 -24.57 -9.98 12.52
N SER A 48 -23.84 -9.15 13.29
CA SER A 48 -22.87 -9.62 14.29
C SER A 48 -23.55 -9.98 15.61
N THR A 49 -24.39 -11.01 15.63
CA THR A 49 -25.09 -11.46 16.84
C THR A 49 -24.16 -12.05 17.89
N ASP A 50 -23.03 -12.61 17.47
CA ASP A 50 -22.10 -13.36 18.32
C ASP A 50 -20.67 -12.78 18.27
N PHE A 51 -20.55 -11.46 18.50
CA PHE A 51 -19.23 -10.83 18.53
C PHE A 51 -18.39 -11.33 19.70
N THR A 52 -17.34 -12.07 19.41
CA THR A 52 -16.38 -12.62 20.38
C THR A 52 -15.08 -11.83 20.47
N GLY A 53 -14.92 -10.80 19.63
CA GLY A 53 -13.75 -9.93 19.61
C GLY A 53 -13.71 -8.97 20.81
N LYS A 54 -12.64 -8.18 20.89
CA LYS A 54 -12.50 -7.11 21.88
C LYS A 54 -12.77 -5.76 21.23
N PHE A 55 -13.48 -4.87 21.92
CA PHE A 55 -13.61 -3.48 21.50
C PHE A 55 -12.25 -2.77 21.52
N ASN A 56 -12.11 -1.75 20.71
CA ASN A 56 -10.87 -1.00 20.50
C ASN A 56 -9.69 -1.86 20.00
N THR A 57 -9.98 -3.00 19.37
CA THR A 57 -8.99 -3.84 18.69
C THR A 57 -9.39 -4.07 17.25
N LEU A 58 -8.39 -4.23 16.39
CA LEU A 58 -8.61 -4.48 14.99
C LEU A 58 -9.26 -5.86 14.76
N GLN A 59 -10.39 -5.87 14.08
CA GLN A 59 -11.09 -7.06 13.61
C GLN A 59 -10.83 -7.23 12.12
N MET A 60 -10.46 -8.44 11.68
CA MET A 60 -10.12 -8.67 10.28
C MET A 60 -10.58 -10.03 9.80
N ASN A 61 -11.33 -10.05 8.70
CA ASN A 61 -11.52 -11.25 7.90
C ASN A 61 -10.33 -11.41 6.94
N GLY A 62 -9.27 -12.06 7.42
CA GLY A 62 -8.02 -12.18 6.68
C GLY A 62 -8.16 -12.79 5.29
N ARG A 63 -9.12 -13.72 5.08
CA ARG A 63 -9.35 -14.34 3.78
C ARG A 63 -9.94 -13.38 2.76
N GLU A 64 -10.96 -12.61 3.17
CA GLU A 64 -11.61 -11.63 2.27
C GLU A 64 -10.68 -10.45 1.99
N VAL A 65 -9.99 -9.94 3.02
CA VAL A 65 -8.99 -8.89 2.86
C VAL A 65 -7.87 -9.32 1.91
N PHE A 66 -7.37 -10.56 2.03
CA PHE A 66 -6.35 -11.09 1.13
C PHE A 66 -6.81 -11.15 -0.32
N LYS A 67 -8.00 -11.71 -0.59
CA LYS A 67 -8.57 -11.80 -1.95
C LYS A 67 -8.72 -10.42 -2.57
N PHE A 68 -9.29 -9.48 -1.82
CA PHE A 68 -9.46 -8.10 -2.25
C PHE A 68 -8.11 -7.46 -2.56
N ALA A 69 -7.15 -7.56 -1.63
CA ALA A 69 -5.84 -6.94 -1.74
C ALA A 69 -5.07 -7.39 -2.99
N VAL A 70 -5.02 -8.69 -3.25
CA VAL A 70 -4.29 -9.23 -4.41
C VAL A 70 -4.85 -8.70 -5.74
N VAL A 71 -6.18 -8.58 -5.84
CA VAL A 71 -6.84 -8.06 -7.05
C VAL A 71 -6.64 -6.55 -7.18
N MET A 72 -6.84 -5.81 -6.08
CA MET A 72 -6.83 -4.36 -6.11
C MET A 72 -5.43 -3.77 -6.20
N LEU A 73 -4.41 -4.40 -5.58
CA LEU A 73 -3.01 -3.99 -5.77
C LEU A 73 -2.63 -4.04 -7.26
N GLN A 74 -2.93 -5.17 -7.91
CA GLN A 74 -2.66 -5.33 -9.33
C GLN A 74 -3.35 -4.25 -10.15
N ARG A 75 -4.67 -4.11 -9.96
CA ARG A 75 -5.48 -3.15 -10.72
C ARG A 75 -5.00 -1.70 -10.51
N ALA A 76 -4.68 -1.33 -9.27
CA ALA A 76 -4.21 0.00 -8.95
C ALA A 76 -2.85 0.33 -9.62
N ILE A 77 -1.97 -0.67 -9.70
CA ILE A 77 -0.69 -0.53 -10.40
C ILE A 77 -0.91 -0.43 -11.91
N ASP A 78 -1.70 -1.32 -12.50
CA ASP A 78 -2.01 -1.30 -13.93
C ASP A 78 -2.66 0.03 -14.35
N ASP A 79 -3.60 0.55 -13.55
CA ASP A 79 -4.24 1.85 -13.79
C ASP A 79 -3.21 2.98 -13.84
N ALA A 80 -2.23 2.99 -12.92
CA ALA A 80 -1.16 4.00 -12.89
C ALA A 80 -0.23 3.90 -14.09
N LEU A 81 0.20 2.69 -14.44
CA LEU A 81 1.08 2.44 -15.60
C LEU A 81 0.40 2.86 -16.90
N ASN A 82 -0.86 2.45 -17.10
CA ASN A 82 -1.64 2.79 -18.28
C ASN A 82 -1.90 4.30 -18.40
N ALA A 83 -2.23 4.97 -17.29
CA ALA A 83 -2.49 6.41 -17.27
C ALA A 83 -1.26 7.23 -17.65
N CYS A 84 -0.06 6.74 -17.31
CA CYS A 84 1.21 7.40 -17.62
C CYS A 84 1.86 6.89 -18.91
N GLY A 85 1.31 5.87 -19.57
CA GLY A 85 1.87 5.28 -20.78
C GLY A 85 3.22 4.61 -20.56
N ILE A 86 3.47 4.07 -19.35
CA ILE A 86 4.72 3.39 -18.98
C ILE A 86 4.48 1.89 -18.74
N LYS A 87 5.56 1.11 -18.76
CA LYS A 87 5.55 -0.32 -18.49
C LYS A 87 6.12 -0.61 -17.10
N ALA A 88 5.83 -1.80 -16.57
CA ALA A 88 6.39 -2.23 -15.30
C ALA A 88 7.93 -2.23 -15.28
N ASP A 89 8.56 -2.55 -16.42
CA ASP A 89 10.02 -2.55 -16.58
C ASP A 89 10.65 -1.14 -16.51
N ASP A 90 9.86 -0.10 -16.71
CA ASP A 90 10.33 1.30 -16.61
C ASP A 90 10.42 1.75 -15.13
N LEU A 91 9.76 1.04 -14.20
CA LEU A 91 9.81 1.35 -12.79
C LEU A 91 11.18 1.00 -12.21
N ALA A 92 11.83 1.95 -11.57
CA ALA A 92 13.02 1.70 -10.77
C ALA A 92 12.67 0.95 -9.49
N MET A 93 11.54 1.30 -8.86
CA MET A 93 11.12 0.70 -7.60
C MET A 93 9.59 0.74 -7.42
N VAL A 94 9.04 -0.34 -6.88
CA VAL A 94 7.69 -0.37 -6.31
C VAL A 94 7.79 -0.45 -4.79
N ILE A 95 7.13 0.45 -4.10
CA ILE A 95 7.07 0.52 -2.63
C ILE A 95 5.63 0.23 -2.20
N PRO A 96 5.29 -1.03 -1.92
CA PRO A 96 3.98 -1.38 -1.40
C PRO A 96 3.87 -1.11 0.10
N HIS A 97 2.66 -0.83 0.56
CA HIS A 97 2.35 -0.96 1.99
C HIS A 97 2.73 -2.35 2.49
N GLN A 98 3.46 -2.41 3.60
CA GLN A 98 3.99 -3.64 4.18
C GLN A 98 2.92 -4.37 5.01
N SER A 99 1.84 -4.81 4.36
CA SER A 99 0.70 -5.46 5.01
C SER A 99 0.90 -6.95 5.24
N ASN A 100 1.38 -7.65 4.20
CA ASN A 100 1.56 -9.10 4.20
C ASN A 100 2.50 -9.51 3.06
N ILE A 101 3.55 -10.25 3.37
CA ILE A 101 4.57 -10.67 2.38
C ILE A 101 3.96 -11.44 1.20
N ARG A 102 2.94 -12.27 1.45
CA ARG A 102 2.30 -13.07 0.39
C ARG A 102 1.52 -12.19 -0.60
N MET A 103 0.93 -11.08 -0.13
CA MET A 103 0.24 -10.12 -1.00
C MET A 103 1.25 -9.37 -1.87
N ILE A 104 2.34 -8.92 -1.28
CA ILE A 104 3.43 -8.21 -1.96
C ILE A 104 4.04 -9.11 -3.03
N GLU A 105 4.37 -10.33 -2.69
CA GLU A 105 4.97 -11.29 -3.60
C GLU A 105 4.02 -11.68 -4.75
N SER A 106 2.73 -11.85 -4.46
CA SER A 106 1.72 -12.09 -5.49
C SER A 106 1.62 -10.94 -6.50
N ALA A 107 1.70 -9.69 -6.03
CA ALA A 107 1.70 -8.52 -6.90
C ALA A 107 2.98 -8.46 -7.75
N ARG A 108 4.15 -8.69 -7.13
CA ARG A 108 5.44 -8.73 -7.84
C ARG A 108 5.46 -9.73 -8.99
N GLN A 109 5.04 -10.97 -8.72
CA GLN A 109 5.01 -12.04 -9.71
C GLN A 109 4.08 -11.72 -10.89
N ARG A 110 2.92 -11.14 -10.62
CA ARG A 110 1.97 -10.74 -11.67
C ARG A 110 2.50 -9.61 -12.55
N LEU A 111 3.27 -8.69 -11.97
CA LEU A 111 3.93 -7.61 -12.72
C LEU A 111 5.18 -8.08 -13.48
N GLY A 112 5.64 -9.31 -13.24
CA GLY A 112 6.88 -9.81 -13.81
C GLY A 112 8.14 -9.11 -13.28
N LEU A 113 8.02 -8.42 -12.13
CA LEU A 113 9.14 -7.67 -11.58
C LEU A 113 10.15 -8.59 -10.86
N PRO A 114 11.45 -8.34 -11.00
CA PRO A 114 12.47 -9.01 -10.21
C PRO A 114 12.37 -8.59 -8.73
N GLU A 115 12.96 -9.39 -7.84
CA GLU A 115 12.84 -9.18 -6.39
C GLU A 115 13.39 -7.84 -5.91
N ASP A 116 14.44 -7.37 -6.53
CA ASP A 116 15.11 -6.11 -6.19
C ASP A 116 14.33 -4.85 -6.60
N ARG A 117 13.27 -4.98 -7.41
CA ARG A 117 12.40 -3.86 -7.82
C ARG A 117 11.09 -3.75 -7.04
N MET A 118 10.84 -4.62 -6.08
CA MET A 118 9.72 -4.47 -5.15
C MET A 118 10.26 -4.54 -3.71
N TYR A 119 10.17 -3.41 -3.00
CA TYR A 119 10.81 -3.30 -1.69
C TYR A 119 10.02 -4.01 -0.59
N VAL A 120 10.73 -4.78 0.23
CA VAL A 120 10.17 -5.53 1.35
C VAL A 120 11.01 -5.29 2.60
N ASN A 121 10.36 -4.94 3.71
CA ASN A 121 10.97 -4.83 5.04
C ASN A 121 10.03 -5.27 6.18
N ILE A 122 8.91 -5.91 5.82
CA ILE A 122 7.92 -6.41 6.78
C ILE A 122 8.50 -7.45 7.74
N ASP A 123 9.52 -8.19 7.33
CA ASP A 123 10.26 -9.16 8.14
C ASP A 123 10.98 -8.50 9.33
N ARG A 124 11.37 -7.23 9.20
CA ARG A 124 12.10 -6.46 10.22
C ARG A 124 11.21 -5.63 11.12
N TYR A 125 10.17 -5.02 10.55
CA TYR A 125 9.32 -4.04 11.26
C TYR A 125 7.88 -4.50 11.46
N GLY A 126 7.47 -5.58 10.81
CA GLY A 126 6.07 -5.97 10.76
C GLY A 126 5.23 -4.98 9.94
N ASN A 127 3.92 -5.04 10.13
CA ASN A 127 2.99 -4.08 9.53
C ASN A 127 2.91 -2.82 10.39
N THR A 128 3.62 -1.76 9.99
CA THR A 128 3.61 -0.44 10.66
C THR A 128 2.54 0.50 10.09
N SER A 129 1.46 -0.05 9.51
CA SER A 129 0.36 0.72 8.93
C SER A 129 0.85 1.75 7.89
N ALA A 130 0.33 2.99 7.92
CA ALA A 130 0.70 4.04 6.98
C ALA A 130 2.20 4.40 6.99
N ALA A 131 2.88 4.23 8.13
CA ALA A 131 4.31 4.53 8.25
C ALA A 131 5.18 3.61 7.38
N SER A 132 4.70 2.41 7.02
CA SER A 132 5.49 1.41 6.29
C SER A 132 6.07 1.93 4.98
N VAL A 133 5.30 2.70 4.23
CA VAL A 133 5.72 3.26 2.93
C VAL A 133 6.84 4.29 3.12
N ALA A 134 6.72 5.17 4.11
CA ALA A 134 7.75 6.18 4.39
C ALA A 134 9.04 5.55 4.93
N ILE A 135 8.94 4.50 5.75
CA ILE A 135 10.09 3.75 6.25
C ILE A 135 10.81 3.04 5.09
N CYS A 136 10.06 2.41 4.17
CA CYS A 136 10.65 1.80 2.97
C CYS A 136 11.39 2.83 2.11
N LEU A 137 10.78 4.01 1.88
CA LEU A 137 11.40 5.09 1.10
C LEU A 137 12.69 5.56 1.77
N HIS A 138 12.66 5.79 3.07
CA HIS A 138 13.85 6.20 3.84
C HIS A 138 14.99 5.19 3.68
N GLU A 139 14.73 3.90 3.86
CA GLU A 139 15.76 2.86 3.73
C GLU A 139 16.34 2.79 2.32
N LEU A 140 15.49 2.91 1.29
CA LEU A 140 15.96 2.93 -0.11
C LEU A 140 16.89 4.12 -0.41
N VAL A 141 16.58 5.29 0.16
CA VAL A 141 17.43 6.48 0.04
C VAL A 141 18.76 6.27 0.77
N GLU A 142 18.74 5.81 2.02
CA GLU A 142 19.95 5.51 2.80
C GLU A 142 20.83 4.45 2.13
N GLN A 143 20.22 3.45 1.52
CA GLN A 143 20.91 2.40 0.77
C GLN A 143 21.38 2.84 -0.62
N LYS A 144 21.09 4.08 -1.04
CA LYS A 144 21.43 4.62 -2.37
C LYS A 144 20.87 3.76 -3.51
N ARG A 145 19.68 3.21 -3.31
CA ARG A 145 18.99 2.39 -4.32
C ARG A 145 18.00 3.19 -5.16
N LEU A 146 17.80 4.45 -4.84
CA LEU A 146 17.02 5.41 -5.63
C LEU A 146 17.93 6.55 -6.09
N HIS A 147 17.74 6.98 -7.34
CA HIS A 147 18.48 8.03 -7.97
C HIS A 147 17.54 9.11 -8.53
N GLU A 148 18.07 10.28 -8.78
CA GLU A 148 17.30 11.33 -9.42
C GLU A 148 16.81 10.89 -10.81
N GLY A 149 15.51 11.10 -11.07
CA GLY A 149 14.87 10.68 -12.31
C GLY A 149 14.27 9.27 -12.29
N ASP A 150 14.49 8.50 -11.25
CA ASP A 150 13.88 7.19 -11.09
C ASP A 150 12.35 7.27 -10.98
N LEU A 151 11.68 6.32 -11.65
CA LEU A 151 10.23 6.14 -11.50
C LEU A 151 9.94 5.25 -10.29
N VAL A 152 9.28 5.82 -9.30
CA VAL A 152 8.93 5.14 -8.05
C VAL A 152 7.43 5.07 -7.90
N LEU A 153 6.89 3.87 -7.78
CA LEU A 153 5.47 3.61 -7.57
C LEU A 153 5.19 3.24 -6.13
N PHE A 154 4.33 4.00 -5.49
CA PHE A 154 3.78 3.70 -4.16
C PHE A 154 2.38 3.10 -4.32
N VAL A 155 2.08 2.04 -3.57
CA VAL A 155 0.76 1.41 -3.57
C VAL A 155 0.39 0.91 -2.20
N ALA A 156 -0.85 1.14 -1.78
CA ALA A 156 -1.33 0.76 -0.46
C ALA A 156 -2.78 0.28 -0.50
N ILE A 157 -3.13 -0.57 0.46
CA ILE A 157 -4.50 -0.99 0.76
C ILE A 157 -4.71 -0.85 2.27
N GLY A 158 -5.89 -0.43 2.67
CA GLY A 158 -6.28 -0.25 4.06
C GLY A 158 -7.74 -0.58 4.31
N GLY A 159 -8.13 -0.42 5.58
CA GLY A 159 -9.52 -0.59 5.99
C GLY A 159 -10.46 0.35 5.24
N GLY A 160 -11.68 -0.11 5.05
CA GLY A 160 -12.67 0.69 4.35
C GLY A 160 -13.54 -0.12 3.39
N MET A 161 -13.08 -0.97 2.47
CA MET A 161 -11.69 -1.11 2.00
C MET A 161 -11.26 0.10 1.19
N THR A 162 -10.05 0.56 1.39
CA THR A 162 -9.47 1.66 0.63
C THR A 162 -8.20 1.22 -0.08
N TRP A 163 -7.87 1.87 -1.19
CA TRP A 163 -6.58 1.68 -1.86
C TRP A 163 -6.10 2.97 -2.49
N ALA A 164 -4.81 3.11 -2.60
CA ALA A 164 -4.16 4.27 -3.19
C ALA A 164 -2.93 3.89 -3.99
N THR A 165 -2.67 4.65 -5.03
CA THR A 165 -1.47 4.55 -5.86
C THR A 165 -0.93 5.95 -6.13
N SER A 166 0.39 6.10 -6.09
CA SER A 166 1.07 7.34 -6.43
C SER A 166 2.37 7.03 -7.18
N LEU A 167 2.56 7.60 -8.35
CA LEU A 167 3.74 7.46 -9.19
C LEU A 167 4.51 8.76 -9.23
N TRP A 168 5.80 8.70 -8.96
CA TRP A 168 6.70 9.85 -8.88
C TRP A 168 7.95 9.66 -9.73
N ARG A 169 8.48 10.78 -10.18
CA ARG A 169 9.81 10.86 -10.80
C ARG A 169 10.67 11.90 -10.09
#